data_d3b34a05e55002a676170fcac830db6d
#
_entry.id   d3b34a05e55002a676170fcac830db6d
#
_cell.length_a   1.000
_cell.length_b   1.000
_cell.length_c   1.000
_cell.angle_alpha   90.00
_cell.angle_beta   90.00
_cell.angle_gamma   90.00
#
_symmetry.space_group_name_H-M   'P 1'
#
loop_
_entity.id
_entity.type
_entity.pdbx_description
1 polymer ?
#
loop_
_entity_poly.entity_id
_entity_poly.type
_entity_poly.pdbx_seq_one_letter_code
_entity_poly.pdbx_strand_id
1 'polypeptide(L)' 'KKETIYVLSGQLRIISGPDRDHLTGEIYTEGESITISPGVVHRMEGVEDSIYLEASTPEMDDVVRLVDDYERD' A
#
# COMPACT_ATOMS: atom_id res chain seq x y z
N LYS A 1 1.00 3.29 -15.91
CA LYS A 1 0.63 4.21 -14.86
C LYS A 1 1.31 3.87 -13.56
N LYS A 2 1.78 4.88 -12.89
CA LYS A 2 2.40 4.72 -11.60
C LYS A 2 1.41 5.01 -10.50
N GLU A 3 1.57 4.35 -9.39
CA GLU A 3 0.74 4.60 -8.23
C GLU A 3 1.63 4.96 -7.06
N THR A 4 1.24 5.95 -6.29
CA THR A 4 1.96 6.32 -5.09
C THR A 4 1.02 6.16 -3.91
N ILE A 5 1.51 5.53 -2.88
CA ILE A 5 0.73 5.28 -1.69
C ILE A 5 1.36 6.01 -0.54
N TYR A 6 0.56 6.85 0.12
CA TYR A 6 0.99 7.59 1.30
C TYR A 6 0.24 7.06 2.50
N VAL A 7 0.95 6.73 3.55
CA VAL A 7 0.29 6.28 4.76
C VAL A 7 -0.06 7.49 5.59
N LEU A 8 -1.33 7.72 5.78
CA LEU A 8 -1.80 8.86 6.54
C LEU A 8 -1.89 8.56 8.02
N SER A 9 -2.20 7.32 8.37
CA SER A 9 -2.17 6.90 9.76
C SER A 9 -2.11 5.39 9.83
N GLY A 10 -1.59 4.87 10.92
CA GLY A 10 -1.51 3.44 11.15
C GLY A 10 -0.26 2.82 10.57
N GLN A 11 -0.31 1.54 10.33
CA GLN A 11 0.80 0.80 9.75
C GLN A 11 0.28 -0.09 8.65
N LEU A 12 0.95 -0.05 7.53
CA LEU A 12 0.53 -0.75 6.35
C LEU A 12 1.67 -1.62 5.85
N ARG A 13 1.40 -2.89 5.62
CA ARG A 13 2.41 -3.75 5.01
C ARG A 13 2.15 -3.77 3.51
N ILE A 14 3.17 -3.43 2.74
CA ILE A 14 3.05 -3.46 1.29
C ILE A 14 3.94 -4.58 0.79
N ILE A 15 3.34 -5.51 0.08
CA ILE A 15 4.03 -6.67 -0.44
C ILE A 15 4.10 -6.49 -1.94
N SER A 16 5.29 -6.47 -2.48
CA SER A 16 5.44 -6.20 -3.90
C SER A 16 6.64 -6.90 -4.49
N GLY A 17 6.65 -7.02 -5.79
CA GLY A 17 7.76 -7.64 -6.51
C GLY A 17 7.50 -7.72 -7.98
N PRO A 18 8.47 -8.23 -8.74
CA PRO A 18 8.34 -8.31 -10.19
C PRO A 18 7.31 -9.34 -10.63
N ASP A 19 7.06 -10.34 -9.81
CA ASP A 19 6.04 -11.31 -10.12
C ASP A 19 5.60 -11.98 -8.83
N ARG A 20 4.63 -12.86 -8.95
CA ARG A 20 4.03 -13.48 -7.79
C ARG A 20 4.94 -14.33 -6.97
N ASP A 21 6.01 -14.80 -7.57
CA ASP A 21 6.93 -15.68 -6.88
C ASP A 21 8.09 -14.96 -6.24
N HIS A 22 8.19 -13.66 -6.45
CA HIS A 22 9.30 -12.88 -5.94
C HIS A 22 8.82 -11.63 -5.24
N LEU A 23 8.05 -11.85 -4.19
CA LEU A 23 7.47 -10.74 -3.44
C LEU A 23 8.21 -10.52 -2.15
N THR A 24 8.30 -9.27 -1.76
CA THR A 24 8.84 -8.93 -0.46
C THR A 24 7.88 -7.95 0.22
N GLY A 25 7.80 -8.02 1.51
CA GLY A 25 6.90 -7.18 2.26
C GLY A 25 7.66 -6.23 3.15
N GLU A 26 7.17 -5.00 3.23
CA GLU A 26 7.77 -4.00 4.09
C GLU A 26 6.67 -3.21 4.76
N ILE A 27 6.95 -2.72 5.95
CA ILE A 27 5.97 -1.98 6.71
C ILE A 27 6.22 -0.49 6.57
N TYR A 28 5.15 0.23 6.27
CA TYR A 28 5.20 1.67 6.14
C TYR A 28 4.30 2.27 7.20
N THR A 29 4.79 3.31 7.85
CA THR A 29 4.05 3.94 8.92
C THR A 29 3.66 5.35 8.52
N GLU A 30 2.96 6.00 9.40
CA GLU A 30 2.44 7.34 9.16
C GLU A 30 3.52 8.25 8.60
N GLY A 31 3.21 8.91 7.51
CA GLY A 31 4.13 9.85 6.88
C GLY A 31 5.02 9.24 5.80
N GLU A 32 5.00 7.93 5.66
CA GLU A 32 5.84 7.28 4.67
C GLU A 32 5.06 7.03 3.39
N SER A 33 5.79 6.89 2.30
CA SER A 33 5.14 6.66 1.03
C SER A 33 6.00 5.77 0.14
N ILE A 34 5.36 5.19 -0.85
CA ILE A 34 6.05 4.34 -1.80
C ILE A 34 5.38 4.52 -3.16
N THR A 35 6.18 4.52 -4.22
CA THR A 35 5.68 4.59 -5.58
C THR A 35 5.84 3.23 -6.22
N ILE A 36 4.78 2.75 -6.84
CA ILE A 36 4.77 1.45 -7.47
C ILE A 36 4.69 1.64 -8.97
N SER A 37 5.67 1.10 -9.67
CA SER A 37 5.74 1.23 -11.12
C SER A 37 4.80 0.27 -11.80
N PRO A 38 4.43 0.55 -13.04
CA PRO A 38 3.58 -0.36 -13.78
C PRO A 38 4.24 -1.72 -13.90
N GLY A 39 3.46 -2.75 -13.83
CA GLY A 39 3.98 -4.10 -13.97
C GLY A 39 4.43 -4.75 -12.69
N VAL A 40 4.49 -3.98 -11.61
CA VAL A 40 4.88 -4.54 -10.33
C VAL A 40 3.64 -5.14 -9.67
N VAL A 41 3.75 -6.38 -9.24
CA VAL A 41 2.66 -7.02 -8.52
C VAL A 41 2.70 -6.53 -7.09
N HIS A 42 1.57 -6.13 -6.56
CA HIS A 42 1.56 -5.64 -5.20
C HIS A 42 0.23 -5.88 -4.51
N ARG A 43 0.27 -5.92 -3.20
CA ARG A 43 -0.94 -5.91 -2.41
C ARG A 43 -0.62 -5.32 -1.05
N MET A 44 -1.66 -4.94 -0.35
CA MET A 44 -1.52 -4.24 0.91
C MET A 44 -2.30 -4.94 2.00
N GLU A 45 -1.75 -4.88 3.21
CA GLU A 45 -2.39 -5.43 4.38
C GLU A 45 -2.31 -4.43 5.50
N GLY A 46 -3.37 -4.26 6.25
CA GLY A 46 -3.33 -3.40 7.41
C GLY A 46 -2.73 -4.16 8.57
N VAL A 47 -1.64 -3.68 9.11
CA VAL A 47 -1.06 -4.25 10.31
C VAL A 47 -1.90 -3.79 11.48
N GLU A 48 -2.49 -2.62 11.36
CA GLU A 48 -3.45 -2.12 12.32
C GLU A 48 -4.38 -1.23 11.50
N ASP A 49 -5.37 -0.65 12.13
CA ASP A 49 -6.33 0.20 11.45
C ASP A 49 -5.55 1.32 10.76
N SER A 50 -5.66 1.42 9.46
CA SER A 50 -4.83 2.33 8.69
C SER A 50 -5.63 3.12 7.68
N ILE A 51 -5.15 4.30 7.38
CA ILE A 51 -5.73 5.14 6.35
C ILE A 51 -4.62 5.53 5.41
N TYR A 52 -4.83 5.35 4.14
CA TYR A 52 -3.82 5.73 3.17
C TYR A 52 -4.46 6.40 1.98
N LEU A 53 -3.63 7.16 1.28
CA LEU A 53 -4.02 7.87 0.09
C LEU A 53 -3.34 7.23 -1.08
N GLU A 54 -4.10 6.94 -2.12
CA GLU A 54 -3.54 6.35 -3.31
C GLU A 54 -3.71 7.33 -4.46
N ALA A 55 -2.62 7.65 -5.12
CA ALA A 55 -2.62 8.57 -6.23
C ALA A 55 -2.05 7.88 -7.44
N SER A 56 -2.70 7.99 -8.59
CA SER A 56 -2.15 7.40 -9.79
C SER A 56 -2.13 8.42 -10.88
N THR A 57 -1.16 8.28 -11.78
CA THR A 57 -1.05 9.19 -12.91
C THR A 57 -1.94 8.70 -14.01
N PRO A 58 -2.45 9.61 -14.77
CA PRO A 58 -2.25 11.05 -14.68
C PRO A 58 -3.14 11.73 -13.72
N GLU A 59 -4.04 11.05 -13.06
CA GLU A 59 -4.90 11.76 -12.23
C GLU A 59 -5.34 11.13 -11.01
N MET A 60 -6.24 11.48 -10.44
CA MET A 60 -6.94 11.56 -9.32
C MET A 60 -6.53 10.76 -8.16
N ASP A 61 -6.72 11.29 -7.00
CA ASP A 61 -6.38 10.70 -5.73
C ASP A 61 -7.58 10.08 -5.08
N ASP A 62 -7.40 8.94 -4.50
CA ASP A 62 -8.45 8.31 -3.71
C ASP A 62 -7.93 8.08 -2.32
N VAL A 63 -8.78 8.34 -1.35
CA VAL A 63 -8.44 8.04 0.02
C VAL A 63 -9.11 6.72 0.37
N VAL A 64 -8.31 5.77 0.80
CA VAL A 64 -8.81 4.46 1.13
C VAL A 64 -8.49 4.14 2.57
N ARG A 65 -9.47 3.65 3.29
CA ARG A 65 -9.27 3.25 4.65
C ARG A 65 -9.14 1.74 4.70
N LEU A 66 -8.03 1.28 5.23
CA LEU A 66 -7.78 -0.15 5.36
C LEU A 66 -7.86 -0.53 6.81
N VAL A 67 -8.86 -1.30 7.15
CA VAL A 67 -9.02 -1.75 8.52
C VAL A 67 -8.13 -2.95 8.70
N ASP A 68 -7.66 -3.14 9.92
CA ASP A 68 -6.68 -4.14 10.18
C ASP A 68 -7.13 -5.50 9.69
N ASP A 69 -6.18 -6.20 9.11
CA ASP A 69 -6.41 -7.52 8.59
C ASP A 69 -5.92 -8.60 9.47
N TYR A 70 -5.07 -8.25 10.40
CA TYR A 70 -4.41 -9.30 11.18
C TYR A 70 -5.34 -10.00 12.12
N GLU A 71 -6.46 -9.41 12.37
CA GLU A 71 -7.43 -10.02 13.24
C GLU A 71 -8.52 -10.75 12.54
N ARG A 72 -8.44 -10.79 11.24
CA ARG A 72 -9.45 -11.45 10.52
C ARG A 72 -9.30 -12.90 10.68
N ASP A 73 -10.30 -13.53 10.90
CA ASP A 73 -10.14 -14.94 11.04
C ASP A 73 -11.01 -15.71 10.15
#